data_f9b4e805fbaef0ac5cbf1db7e2752236
#
_entry.id   f9b4e805fbaef0ac5cbf1db7e2752236
#
_cell.length_a   1.000
_cell.length_b   1.000
_cell.length_c   1.000
_cell.angle_alpha   90.00
_cell.angle_beta   90.00
_cell.angle_gamma   90.00
#
_symmetry.space_group_name_H-M   'P 1'
#
loop_
_entity.id
_entity.type
_entity.pdbx_description
1 polymer ?
#
loop_
_entity_poly.entity_id
_entity_poly.type
_entity_poly.pdbx_seq_one_letter_code
_entity_poly.pdbx_strand_id
1 'polypeptide(L)'
;NGSCTTNCLAPVAMVLENTFGIEYGYMTTIHSYTGDQKLLDTLHKDLRRARASGDAMIPTSTGAAKAMSLVLPSLKGKLDGTAIRVPTPNVSLIDLTFVPNKEVTAESINDAMSKAANGPLKGILATNSAPLVSKDFNHNPHSSIFDLTQTQVIKGKFSRVLSLSLIHISEPTRP
;
A
#
# COMPACT_ATOMS: atom_id res chain seq x y z
N ASN A 1 7.91 12.32 -6.76
CA ASN A 1 7.17 11.12 -6.41
C ASN A 1 6.01 10.91 -7.39
N GLY A 2 5.98 9.81 -8.09
CA GLY A 2 5.02 9.56 -9.18
C GLY A 2 3.87 8.59 -8.81
N SER A 3 3.87 8.02 -7.61
CA SER A 3 2.86 7.04 -7.17
C SER A 3 2.82 6.92 -5.65
N CYS A 4 1.70 7.34 -5.06
CA CYS A 4 1.48 7.19 -3.62
C CYS A 4 1.50 5.72 -3.18
N THR A 5 0.89 4.83 -3.97
CA THR A 5 0.88 3.39 -3.69
C THR A 5 2.30 2.82 -3.69
N THR A 6 3.12 3.14 -4.69
CA THR A 6 4.53 2.68 -4.72
C THR A 6 5.33 3.27 -3.57
N ASN A 7 5.12 4.54 -3.24
CA ASN A 7 5.80 5.21 -2.13
C ASN A 7 5.50 4.57 -0.77
N CYS A 8 4.28 4.07 -0.59
CA CYS A 8 3.89 3.35 0.61
C CYS A 8 4.37 1.88 0.60
N LEU A 9 4.23 1.19 -0.53
CA LEU A 9 4.58 -0.22 -0.65
C LEU A 9 6.08 -0.47 -0.55
N ALA A 10 6.91 0.40 -1.11
CA ALA A 10 8.36 0.20 -1.22
C ALA A 10 9.06 0.00 0.13
N PRO A 11 8.87 0.86 1.15
CA PRO A 11 9.50 0.64 2.45
C PRO A 11 9.05 -0.64 3.14
N VAL A 12 7.77 -0.99 3.04
CA VAL A 12 7.23 -2.24 3.59
C VAL A 12 7.83 -3.46 2.88
N ALA A 13 7.79 -3.48 1.56
CA ALA A 13 8.32 -4.58 0.75
C ALA A 13 9.84 -4.75 0.94
N MET A 14 10.58 -3.64 1.10
CA MET A 14 12.02 -3.66 1.36
C MET A 14 12.35 -4.35 2.71
N VAL A 15 11.61 -4.02 3.76
CA VAL A 15 11.80 -4.66 5.07
C VAL A 15 11.49 -6.15 5.00
N LEU A 16 10.37 -6.53 4.37
CA LEU A 16 9.96 -7.92 4.23
C LEU A 16 10.96 -8.73 3.39
N GLU A 17 11.38 -8.20 2.24
CA GLU A 17 12.34 -8.87 1.35
C GLU A 17 13.70 -9.05 2.04
N ASN A 18 14.22 -8.01 2.69
CA ASN A 18 15.52 -8.07 3.35
C ASN A 18 15.54 -8.97 4.58
N THR A 19 14.42 -9.10 5.29
CA THR A 19 14.36 -9.87 6.55
C THR A 19 13.96 -11.33 6.33
N PHE A 20 12.93 -11.55 5.50
CA PHE A 20 12.31 -12.86 5.35
C PHE A 20 12.44 -13.42 3.92
N GLY A 21 12.69 -12.54 2.93
CA GLY A 21 12.54 -12.80 1.52
C GLY A 21 11.07 -12.90 1.11
N ILE A 22 10.76 -12.50 -0.11
CA ILE A 22 9.42 -12.67 -0.72
C ILE A 22 9.55 -13.63 -1.88
N GLU A 23 8.83 -14.74 -1.81
CA GLU A 23 8.74 -15.68 -2.92
C GLU A 23 7.83 -15.12 -4.02
N TYR A 24 6.59 -14.78 -3.64
CA TYR A 24 5.63 -14.03 -4.46
C TYR A 24 4.58 -13.37 -3.57
N GLY A 25 3.84 -12.42 -4.13
CA GLY A 25 2.77 -11.73 -3.43
C GLY A 25 1.84 -10.96 -4.35
N TYR A 26 0.70 -10.57 -3.80
CA TYR A 26 -0.29 -9.78 -4.49
C TYR A 26 -0.75 -8.60 -3.62
N MET A 27 -0.75 -7.42 -4.22
CA MET A 27 -1.13 -6.19 -3.55
C MET A 27 -2.49 -5.71 -4.07
N THR A 28 -3.40 -5.41 -3.15
CA THR A 28 -4.62 -4.67 -3.45
C THR A 28 -4.55 -3.31 -2.79
N THR A 29 -4.61 -2.24 -3.55
CA THR A 29 -4.77 -0.91 -2.96
C THR A 29 -6.24 -0.51 -2.95
N ILE A 30 -6.79 -0.27 -1.75
CA ILE A 30 -8.08 0.37 -1.53
C ILE A 30 -7.80 1.87 -1.54
N HIS A 31 -8.12 2.51 -2.67
CA HIS A 31 -7.54 3.79 -3.01
C HIS A 31 -8.59 4.90 -3.05
N SER A 32 -8.26 6.02 -2.43
CA SER A 32 -9.03 7.25 -2.57
C SER A 32 -9.21 7.59 -4.06
N TYR A 33 -10.32 8.21 -4.42
CA TYR A 33 -10.51 8.71 -5.77
C TYR A 33 -9.52 9.85 -6.08
N THR A 34 -9.18 10.00 -7.34
CA THR A 34 -8.27 11.05 -7.83
C THR A 34 -8.91 11.76 -9.01
N GLY A 35 -8.26 12.79 -9.56
CA GLY A 35 -8.75 13.55 -10.70
C GLY A 35 -9.04 12.74 -11.98
N ASP A 36 -8.55 11.50 -12.07
CA ASP A 36 -8.88 10.58 -13.16
C ASP A 36 -10.29 9.99 -13.05
N GLN A 37 -10.85 9.91 -11.83
CA GLN A 37 -12.22 9.45 -11.60
C GLN A 37 -13.21 10.59 -11.81
N LYS A 38 -14.33 10.26 -12.45
CA LYS A 38 -15.40 11.23 -12.78
C LYS A 38 -16.32 11.46 -11.59
N LEU A 39 -16.81 12.69 -11.41
CA LEU A 39 -17.80 13.01 -10.39
C LEU A 39 -19.17 12.43 -10.73
N LEU A 40 -19.54 12.48 -11.99
CA LEU A 40 -20.79 11.93 -12.54
C LEU A 40 -20.46 10.85 -13.57
N ASP A 41 -21.40 9.96 -13.83
CA ASP A 41 -21.31 9.02 -14.95
C ASP A 41 -21.07 9.78 -16.25
N THR A 42 -19.96 9.48 -16.93
CA THR A 42 -19.60 10.17 -18.19
C THR A 42 -18.60 9.35 -19.01
N LEU A 43 -18.23 9.85 -20.17
CA LEU A 43 -17.33 9.15 -21.08
C LEU A 43 -15.93 8.96 -20.49
N HIS A 44 -15.45 7.72 -20.52
CA HIS A 44 -14.08 7.34 -20.20
C HIS A 44 -13.70 6.08 -20.98
N LYS A 45 -12.42 5.93 -21.36
CA LYS A 45 -11.93 4.75 -22.10
C LYS A 45 -12.10 3.45 -21.31
N ASP A 46 -11.90 3.49 -20.01
CA ASP A 46 -12.21 2.42 -19.08
C ASP A 46 -13.66 2.61 -18.59
N LEU A 47 -14.55 1.69 -18.94
CA LEU A 47 -15.98 1.78 -18.62
C LEU A 47 -16.25 1.77 -17.11
N ARG A 48 -15.37 1.16 -16.31
CA ARG A 48 -15.49 1.20 -14.85
C ARG A 48 -15.16 2.60 -14.31
N ARG A 49 -14.13 3.25 -14.86
CA ARG A 49 -13.77 4.64 -14.50
C ARG A 49 -14.74 5.69 -15.06
N ALA A 50 -15.64 5.29 -15.95
CA ALA A 50 -16.72 6.13 -16.44
C ALA A 50 -17.82 6.39 -15.40
N ARG A 51 -17.83 5.61 -14.30
CA ARG A 51 -18.85 5.70 -13.25
C ARG A 51 -18.48 6.72 -12.18
N ALA A 52 -19.51 7.29 -11.55
CA ALA A 52 -19.40 8.29 -10.50
C ALA A 52 -18.53 7.80 -9.32
N SER A 53 -17.45 8.49 -9.03
CA SER A 53 -16.45 8.09 -8.03
C SER A 53 -16.93 8.23 -6.59
N GLY A 54 -17.88 9.10 -6.35
CA GLY A 54 -18.44 9.35 -5.03
C GLY A 54 -19.51 8.34 -4.59
N ASP A 55 -19.91 7.43 -5.50
CA ASP A 55 -21.04 6.51 -5.28
C ASP A 55 -20.71 5.05 -5.62
N ALA A 56 -19.50 4.76 -6.05
CA ALA A 56 -19.13 3.43 -6.51
C ALA A 56 -17.75 2.99 -6.04
N MET A 57 -17.60 1.70 -5.76
CA MET A 57 -16.30 1.04 -5.67
C MET A 57 -15.88 0.59 -7.07
N ILE A 58 -14.73 1.10 -7.54
CA ILE A 58 -14.29 0.93 -8.93
C ILE A 58 -13.03 0.07 -8.98
N PRO A 59 -13.12 -1.22 -9.34
CA PRO A 59 -11.93 -2.04 -9.62
C PRO A 59 -11.21 -1.53 -10.87
N THR A 60 -9.89 -1.39 -10.77
CA THR A 60 -9.08 -0.90 -11.88
C THR A 60 -7.64 -1.41 -11.79
N SER A 61 -6.89 -1.28 -12.87
CA SER A 61 -5.46 -1.61 -12.88
C SER A 61 -4.64 -0.59 -12.09
N THR A 62 -3.48 -1.02 -11.61
CA THR A 62 -2.45 -0.15 -11.04
C THR A 62 -1.09 -0.52 -11.59
N GLY A 63 -0.27 0.48 -11.88
CA GLY A 63 1.14 0.27 -12.24
C GLY A 63 2.07 0.12 -11.04
N ALA A 64 1.56 0.26 -9.81
CA ALA A 64 2.39 0.32 -8.62
C ALA A 64 3.22 -0.94 -8.37
N ALA A 65 2.63 -2.14 -8.55
CA ALA A 65 3.36 -3.39 -8.38
C ALA A 65 4.49 -3.56 -9.41
N LYS A 66 4.25 -3.15 -10.66
CA LYS A 66 5.29 -3.14 -11.72
C LYS A 66 6.39 -2.12 -11.41
N ALA A 67 6.02 -0.95 -10.89
CA ALA A 67 6.98 0.08 -10.50
C ALA A 67 7.89 -0.36 -9.34
N MET A 68 7.48 -1.33 -8.53
CA MET A 68 8.32 -1.91 -7.47
C MET A 68 9.62 -2.50 -8.02
N SER A 69 9.59 -3.11 -9.20
CA SER A 69 10.81 -3.68 -9.81
C SER A 69 11.87 -2.63 -10.21
N LEU A 70 11.47 -1.35 -10.30
CA LEU A 70 12.39 -0.24 -10.58
C LEU A 70 13.11 0.23 -9.31
N VAL A 71 12.44 0.17 -8.16
CA VAL A 71 13.00 0.60 -6.86
C VAL A 71 13.63 -0.57 -6.09
N LEU A 72 13.07 -1.78 -6.24
CA LEU A 72 13.56 -3.01 -5.63
C LEU A 72 13.69 -4.10 -6.71
N PRO A 73 14.82 -4.16 -7.43
CA PRO A 73 15.03 -5.12 -8.53
C PRO A 73 14.89 -6.59 -8.12
N SER A 74 15.17 -6.93 -6.86
CA SER A 74 14.98 -8.28 -6.30
C SER A 74 13.53 -8.77 -6.32
N LEU A 75 12.56 -7.84 -6.40
CA LEU A 75 11.13 -8.15 -6.45
C LEU A 75 10.57 -8.23 -7.89
N LYS A 76 11.43 -8.16 -8.89
CA LYS A 76 11.00 -8.25 -10.29
C LYS A 76 10.30 -9.60 -10.56
N GLY A 77 9.04 -9.51 -11.00
CA GLY A 77 8.21 -10.69 -11.31
C GLY A 77 7.62 -11.40 -10.09
N LYS A 78 7.94 -10.96 -8.85
CA LYS A 78 7.41 -11.56 -7.62
C LYS A 78 6.12 -10.90 -7.12
N LEU A 79 5.89 -9.64 -7.47
CA LEU A 79 4.71 -8.89 -7.03
C LEU A 79 3.86 -8.46 -8.22
N ASP A 80 2.55 -8.63 -8.07
CA ASP A 80 1.54 -8.02 -8.94
C ASP A 80 0.44 -7.38 -8.07
N GLY A 81 -0.50 -6.67 -8.69
CA GLY A 81 -1.53 -6.01 -7.91
C GLY A 81 -2.61 -5.31 -8.71
N THR A 82 -3.65 -4.93 -7.98
CA THR A 82 -4.81 -4.22 -8.48
C THR A 82 -5.17 -3.04 -7.59
N ALA A 83 -6.05 -2.18 -8.08
CA ALA A 83 -6.61 -1.07 -7.31
C ALA A 83 -8.13 -1.17 -7.26
N ILE A 84 -8.69 -0.83 -6.09
CA ILE A 84 -10.12 -0.58 -5.92
C ILE A 84 -10.26 0.88 -5.48
N ARG A 85 -10.83 1.72 -6.36
CA ARG A 85 -11.15 3.10 -6.00
C ARG A 85 -12.42 3.11 -5.16
N VAL A 86 -12.39 3.89 -4.08
CA VAL A 86 -13.50 3.98 -3.11
C VAL A 86 -13.90 5.45 -2.91
N PRO A 87 -15.16 5.72 -2.48
CA PRO A 87 -15.67 7.06 -2.19
C PRO A 87 -15.00 7.70 -0.95
N THR A 88 -13.68 7.86 -0.98
CA THR A 88 -12.88 8.44 0.10
C THR A 88 -11.95 9.48 -0.48
N PRO A 89 -11.95 10.74 0.04
CA PRO A 89 -11.19 11.82 -0.57
C PRO A 89 -9.69 11.75 -0.32
N ASN A 90 -9.26 11.13 0.76
CA ASN A 90 -7.85 11.06 1.12
C ASN A 90 -7.54 9.79 1.93
N VAL A 91 -6.26 9.43 1.99
CA VAL A 91 -5.69 8.23 2.62
C VAL A 91 -6.15 6.94 1.93
N SER A 92 -5.21 6.27 1.31
CA SER A 92 -5.39 4.97 0.69
C SER A 92 -4.81 3.88 1.58
N LEU A 93 -5.29 2.66 1.42
CA LEU A 93 -4.81 1.50 2.15
C LEU A 93 -4.19 0.51 1.18
N ILE A 94 -3.07 -0.07 1.56
CA ILE A 94 -2.42 -1.16 0.84
C ILE A 94 -2.63 -2.44 1.65
N ASP A 95 -3.22 -3.42 1.02
CA ASP A 95 -3.35 -4.79 1.50
C ASP A 95 -2.39 -5.66 0.69
N LEU A 96 -1.31 -6.09 1.31
CA LEU A 96 -0.31 -6.95 0.70
C LEU A 96 -0.42 -8.35 1.30
N THR A 97 -0.75 -9.31 0.45
CA THR A 97 -0.60 -10.74 0.76
C THR A 97 0.66 -11.27 0.09
N PHE A 98 1.44 -12.06 0.82
CA PHE A 98 2.70 -12.60 0.29
C PHE A 98 3.08 -13.93 0.95
N VAL A 99 3.93 -14.67 0.26
CA VAL A 99 4.57 -15.87 0.77
C VAL A 99 6.04 -15.55 1.04
N PRO A 100 6.51 -15.63 2.30
CA PRO A 100 7.91 -15.44 2.63
C PRO A 100 8.73 -16.70 2.32
N ASN A 101 10.03 -16.53 2.06
CA ASN A 101 10.96 -17.66 1.87
C ASN A 101 11.23 -18.43 3.18
N LYS A 102 11.04 -17.79 4.33
CA LYS A 102 11.22 -18.36 5.67
C LYS A 102 9.89 -18.41 6.40
N GLU A 103 9.74 -19.31 7.34
CA GLU A 103 8.59 -19.27 8.25
C GLU A 103 8.60 -18.00 9.10
N VAL A 104 7.43 -17.40 9.26
CA VAL A 104 7.22 -16.15 9.99
C VAL A 104 6.05 -16.27 10.95
N THR A 105 6.03 -15.35 11.92
CA THR A 105 4.88 -15.09 12.78
C THR A 105 4.45 -13.63 12.64
N ALA A 106 3.25 -13.30 13.07
CA ALA A 106 2.79 -11.91 13.07
C ALA A 106 3.71 -11.01 13.92
N GLU A 107 4.17 -11.52 15.05
CA GLU A 107 5.10 -10.84 15.95
C GLU A 107 6.44 -10.58 15.26
N SER A 108 7.00 -11.56 14.54
CA SER A 108 8.29 -11.39 13.87
C SER A 108 8.23 -10.34 12.75
N ILE A 109 7.10 -10.27 12.03
CA ILE A 109 6.86 -9.24 11.01
C ILE A 109 6.73 -7.87 11.67
N ASN A 110 5.92 -7.76 12.72
CA ASN A 110 5.69 -6.51 13.45
C ASN A 110 6.97 -5.96 14.09
N ASP A 111 7.80 -6.83 14.63
CA ASP A 111 9.11 -6.47 15.18
C ASP A 111 10.06 -5.93 14.11
N ALA A 112 10.11 -6.59 12.93
CA ALA A 112 10.93 -6.13 11.82
C ALA A 112 10.50 -4.74 11.34
N MET A 113 9.19 -4.50 11.20
CA MET A 113 8.64 -3.20 10.82
C MET A 113 8.93 -2.13 11.87
N SER A 114 8.72 -2.43 13.14
CA SER A 114 8.98 -1.50 14.24
C SER A 114 10.46 -1.12 14.35
N LYS A 115 11.36 -2.08 14.19
CA LYS A 115 12.81 -1.84 14.15
C LYS A 115 13.20 -0.94 12.97
N ALA A 116 12.65 -1.19 11.79
CA ALA A 116 12.92 -0.37 10.61
C ALA A 116 12.39 1.06 10.77
N ALA A 117 11.17 1.23 11.29
CA ALA A 117 10.55 2.54 11.52
C ALA A 117 11.32 3.39 12.56
N ASN A 118 11.86 2.76 13.59
CA ASN A 118 12.67 3.44 14.61
C ASN A 118 14.16 3.58 14.23
N GLY A 119 14.59 2.95 13.16
CA GLY A 119 15.98 2.89 12.69
C GLY A 119 16.15 3.48 11.27
N PRO A 120 16.51 2.64 10.29
CA PRO A 120 16.92 3.12 8.96
C PRO A 120 15.80 3.79 8.16
N LEU A 121 14.53 3.55 8.48
CA LEU A 121 13.38 4.15 7.82
C LEU A 121 12.66 5.20 8.66
N LYS A 122 13.34 5.74 9.68
CA LYS A 122 12.79 6.80 10.52
C LYS A 122 12.38 8.02 9.66
N GLY A 123 11.14 8.49 9.85
CA GLY A 123 10.56 9.58 9.06
C GLY A 123 9.98 9.16 7.70
N ILE A 124 10.20 7.91 7.26
CA ILE A 124 9.64 7.35 6.03
C ILE A 124 8.55 6.34 6.35
N LEU A 125 8.87 5.37 7.20
CA LEU A 125 7.95 4.36 7.72
C LEU A 125 7.56 4.71 9.15
N ALA A 126 6.27 4.65 9.45
CA ALA A 126 5.73 4.66 10.81
C ALA A 126 4.99 3.36 11.09
N THR A 127 4.77 3.04 12.36
CA THR A 127 3.92 1.94 12.80
C THR A 127 2.77 2.45 13.65
N ASN A 128 1.61 1.80 13.55
CA ASN A 128 0.43 2.09 14.34
C ASN A 128 -0.03 0.84 15.08
N SER A 129 -0.33 0.97 16.37
CA SER A 129 -0.92 -0.09 17.22
C SER A 129 -2.29 0.26 17.78
N ALA A 130 -2.79 1.47 17.49
CA ALA A 130 -4.10 1.92 17.93
C ALA A 130 -5.19 1.54 16.90
N PRO A 131 -6.46 1.37 17.32
CA PRO A 131 -7.57 1.05 16.43
C PRO A 131 -8.02 2.28 15.62
N LEU A 132 -7.16 2.76 14.73
CA LEU A 132 -7.38 3.95 13.90
C LEU A 132 -7.86 3.56 12.51
N VAL A 133 -8.50 4.52 11.84
CA VAL A 133 -8.99 4.39 10.47
C VAL A 133 -8.32 5.41 9.54
N SER A 134 -8.50 5.27 8.25
CA SER A 134 -7.81 6.09 7.24
C SER A 134 -7.88 7.59 7.50
N LYS A 135 -9.02 8.11 7.96
CA LYS A 135 -9.23 9.54 8.22
C LYS A 135 -8.34 10.10 9.34
N ASP A 136 -8.00 9.27 10.33
CA ASP A 136 -7.16 9.66 11.48
C ASP A 136 -5.71 9.97 11.07
N PHE A 137 -5.30 9.48 9.90
CA PHE A 137 -3.96 9.69 9.36
C PHE A 137 -3.83 10.89 8.43
N ASN A 138 -4.88 11.68 8.24
CA ASN A 138 -4.80 12.89 7.45
C ASN A 138 -3.65 13.79 7.93
N HIS A 139 -2.86 14.32 6.96
CA HIS A 139 -1.69 15.17 7.21
C HIS A 139 -0.50 14.49 7.92
N ASN A 140 -0.52 13.16 8.10
CA ASN A 140 0.65 12.45 8.61
C ASN A 140 1.78 12.53 7.58
N PRO A 141 3.03 12.92 7.96
CA PRO A 141 4.11 13.16 7.00
C PRO A 141 4.81 11.89 6.49
N HIS A 142 4.53 10.70 7.06
CA HIS A 142 5.20 9.48 6.68
C HIS A 142 4.71 8.94 5.32
N SER A 143 5.62 8.38 4.55
CA SER A 143 5.31 7.75 3.26
C SER A 143 4.49 6.48 3.40
N SER A 144 4.63 5.78 4.53
CA SER A 144 3.97 4.52 4.83
C SER A 144 3.70 4.42 6.32
N ILE A 145 2.48 4.03 6.70
CA ILE A 145 2.09 3.80 8.09
C ILE A 145 1.62 2.36 8.20
N PHE A 146 2.46 1.51 8.76
CA PHE A 146 2.21 0.08 8.90
C PHE A 146 1.28 -0.19 10.10
N ASP A 147 0.19 -0.91 9.88
CA ASP A 147 -0.75 -1.26 10.94
C ASP A 147 -0.38 -2.61 11.58
N LEU A 148 0.23 -2.53 12.76
CA LEU A 148 0.65 -3.70 13.54
C LEU A 148 -0.52 -4.60 13.97
N THR A 149 -1.73 -4.05 14.04
CA THR A 149 -2.92 -4.79 14.49
C THR A 149 -3.52 -5.66 13.39
N GLN A 150 -3.13 -5.43 12.13
CA GLN A 150 -3.70 -6.08 10.95
C GLN A 150 -2.77 -7.12 10.31
N THR A 151 -1.63 -7.39 10.94
CA THR A 151 -0.73 -8.46 10.49
C THR A 151 -1.33 -9.82 10.77
N GLN A 152 -1.44 -10.65 9.74
CA GLN A 152 -1.97 -12.00 9.83
C GLN A 152 -1.04 -13.00 9.15
N VAL A 153 -0.89 -14.17 9.76
CA VAL A 153 -0.05 -15.25 9.22
C VAL A 153 -0.80 -16.57 9.33
N ILE A 154 -0.87 -17.28 8.21
CA ILE A 154 -1.48 -18.62 8.12
C ILE A 154 -0.36 -19.66 7.90
N LYS A 155 -0.28 -20.64 8.81
CA LYS A 155 0.68 -21.76 8.74
C LYS A 155 2.14 -21.31 8.55
N GLY A 156 2.52 -20.16 9.13
CA GLY A 156 3.89 -19.63 9.06
C GLY A 156 4.34 -19.15 7.68
N LYS A 157 3.48 -19.23 6.66
CA LYS A 157 3.85 -18.95 5.26
C LYS A 157 2.96 -17.94 4.55
N PHE A 158 1.65 -18.08 4.60
CA PHE A 158 0.77 -17.12 3.94
C PHE A 158 0.54 -15.92 4.86
N SER A 159 1.09 -14.79 4.47
CA SER A 159 1.12 -13.58 5.30
C SER A 159 0.35 -12.46 4.65
N ARG A 160 -0.34 -11.66 5.47
CA ARG A 160 -1.06 -10.47 5.06
C ARG A 160 -0.67 -9.31 5.95
N VAL A 161 -0.38 -8.17 5.37
CA VAL A 161 -0.06 -6.92 6.07
C VAL A 161 -0.82 -5.74 5.47
N LEU A 162 -1.12 -4.75 6.33
CA LEU A 162 -1.76 -3.51 5.93
C LEU A 162 -0.84 -2.32 6.16
N SER A 163 -0.86 -1.38 5.23
CA SER A 163 -0.21 -0.08 5.40
C SER A 163 -1.05 1.02 4.77
N LEU A 164 -1.02 2.20 5.39
CA LEU A 164 -1.75 3.37 4.92
C LEU A 164 -0.82 4.31 4.16
N SER A 165 -1.37 4.88 3.10
CA SER A 165 -0.69 5.74 2.15
C SER A 165 -1.41 7.07 2.02
N LEU A 166 -0.67 8.14 1.88
CA LEU A 166 -1.20 9.49 1.86
C LEU A 166 -0.97 10.14 0.50
N ILE A 167 -2.05 10.58 -0.15
CA ILE A 167 -1.98 11.19 -1.48
C ILE A 167 -1.25 12.53 -1.41
N HIS A 168 -1.56 13.37 -0.43
CA HIS A 168 -1.06 14.75 -0.36
C HIS A 168 0.46 14.87 -0.18
N ILE A 169 1.14 13.85 0.36
CA ILE A 169 2.61 13.84 0.45
C ILE A 169 3.28 13.18 -0.77
N SER A 170 2.50 12.47 -1.56
CA SER A 170 2.99 11.67 -2.68
C SER A 170 2.70 12.29 -4.04
N GLU A 171 1.72 13.20 -4.11
CA GLU A 171 1.43 13.93 -5.34
C GLU A 171 2.48 15.04 -5.54
N PRO A 172 2.96 15.24 -6.79
CA PRO A 172 3.82 16.38 -7.07
C PRO A 172 3.03 17.66 -6.77
N THR A 173 3.64 18.55 -6.00
CA THR A 173 3.12 19.91 -5.82
C THR A 173 3.00 20.54 -7.20
N ARG A 174 1.78 20.83 -7.64
CA ARG A 174 1.58 21.63 -8.85
C ARG A 174 2.05 23.05 -8.55
N PRO A 175 2.86 23.66 -9.44
CA PRO A 175 3.20 25.07 -9.32
C PRO A 175 1.98 25.96 -9.38
#